data_c26bacf097a117a36c5a514f185807f1
#
_entry.id   c26bacf097a117a36c5a514f185807f1
#
_cell.length_a   1.000
_cell.length_b   1.000
_cell.length_c   1.000
_cell.angle_alpha   90.00
_cell.angle_beta   90.00
_cell.angle_gamma   90.00
#
_symmetry.space_group_name_H-M   'P 1'
#
loop_
_entity.id
_entity.type
_entity.pdbx_description
1 polymer ?
#
loop_
_entity_poly.entity_id
_entity_poly.type
_entity_poly.pdbx_seq_one_letter_code
_entity_poly.pdbx_strand_id
1 'polypeptide(L)'
;VEPYRRTREDLSRLSRTSSLLEAVEQLAQEREPTPRLFDMLLGGLRTVEDSNPAMISAAFYLKLLAVEGVAPELDACVECGEEDGPFALALEAGGVRCANCGGGRPVSPEALSVSRAVLGGGLNAVLSLPESPVTYEVESLATTALEAHIERRLRALRLLHEA
;
A
#
# COMPACT_ATOMS: atom_id res chain seq x y z
N VAL A 1 -24.76 -11.79 -17.95
CA VAL A 1 -24.25 -11.02 -16.80
C VAL A 1 -23.17 -10.07 -17.30
N GLU A 2 -23.40 -8.77 -17.19
CA GLU A 2 -22.39 -7.80 -17.56
C GLU A 2 -21.28 -7.76 -16.50
N PRO A 3 -20.01 -7.97 -16.88
CA PRO A 3 -18.92 -7.93 -15.93
C PRO A 3 -18.74 -6.51 -15.36
N TYR A 4 -18.44 -6.41 -14.06
CA TYR A 4 -18.18 -5.15 -13.35
C TYR A 4 -19.30 -4.10 -13.47
N ARG A 5 -20.54 -4.54 -13.44
CA ARG A 5 -21.71 -3.66 -13.52
C ARG A 5 -21.79 -2.71 -12.33
N ARG A 6 -21.63 -3.24 -11.10
CA ARG A 6 -21.68 -2.41 -9.87
C ARG A 6 -20.59 -1.35 -9.87
N THR A 7 -19.40 -1.69 -10.33
CA THR A 7 -18.27 -0.75 -10.45
C THR A 7 -18.62 0.40 -11.39
N ARG A 8 -19.27 0.13 -12.51
CA ARG A 8 -19.64 1.18 -13.48
C ARG A 8 -20.78 2.10 -13.01
N GLU A 9 -21.62 1.61 -12.13
CA GLU A 9 -22.81 2.33 -11.64
C GLU A 9 -22.58 3.07 -10.31
N ASP A 10 -21.39 2.88 -9.67
CA ASP A 10 -21.07 3.42 -8.35
C ASP A 10 -19.74 4.21 -8.39
N LEU A 11 -19.80 5.50 -8.06
CA LEU A 11 -18.65 6.39 -8.12
C LEU A 11 -17.53 5.97 -7.16
N SER A 12 -17.86 5.47 -5.97
CA SER A 12 -16.87 4.99 -4.99
C SER A 12 -16.11 3.76 -5.52
N ARG A 13 -16.84 2.80 -6.12
CA ARG A 13 -16.21 1.62 -6.76
C ARG A 13 -15.35 2.03 -7.95
N LEU A 14 -15.85 2.94 -8.78
CA LEU A 14 -15.11 3.42 -9.94
C LEU A 14 -13.81 4.12 -9.53
N SER A 15 -13.86 4.98 -8.51
CA SER A 15 -12.68 5.67 -7.96
C SER A 15 -11.64 4.70 -7.42
N ARG A 16 -12.05 3.71 -6.63
CA ARG A 16 -11.14 2.68 -6.10
C ARG A 16 -10.55 1.82 -7.22
N THR A 17 -11.35 1.41 -8.18
CA THR A 17 -10.89 0.69 -9.37
C THR A 17 -9.81 1.49 -10.12
N SER A 18 -10.05 2.76 -10.38
CA SER A 18 -9.07 3.65 -11.02
C SER A 18 -7.77 3.73 -10.23
N SER A 19 -7.83 3.85 -8.92
CA SER A 19 -6.65 3.90 -8.05
C SER A 19 -5.82 2.62 -8.12
N LEU A 20 -6.46 1.44 -8.15
CA LEU A 20 -5.76 0.16 -8.30
C LEU A 20 -5.09 0.04 -9.67
N LEU A 21 -5.79 0.43 -10.73
CA LEU A 21 -5.26 0.41 -12.10
C LEU A 21 -4.07 1.35 -12.27
N GLU A 22 -4.18 2.59 -11.78
CA GLU A 22 -3.09 3.57 -11.82
C GLU A 22 -1.85 3.08 -11.07
N ALA A 23 -2.02 2.50 -9.88
CA ALA A 23 -0.91 1.95 -9.10
C ALA A 23 -0.16 0.85 -9.87
N VAL A 24 -0.89 -0.05 -10.50
CA VAL A 24 -0.30 -1.12 -11.33
C VAL A 24 0.36 -0.56 -12.57
N GLU A 25 -0.27 0.38 -13.26
CA GLU A 25 0.30 1.05 -14.45
C GLU A 25 1.65 1.69 -14.15
N GLN A 26 1.78 2.37 -13.00
CA GLN A 26 3.03 3.00 -12.57
C GLN A 26 4.16 2.01 -12.26
N LEU A 27 3.83 0.77 -11.93
CA LEU A 27 4.80 -0.26 -11.55
C LEU A 27 5.03 -1.31 -12.62
N ALA A 28 4.09 -1.52 -13.53
CA ALA A 28 4.25 -2.45 -14.64
C ALA A 28 5.38 -1.98 -15.56
N GLN A 29 6.27 -2.91 -15.90
CA GLN A 29 7.32 -2.65 -16.88
C GLN A 29 6.83 -3.11 -18.25
N GLU A 30 7.08 -2.27 -19.27
CA GLU A 30 6.80 -2.65 -20.65
C GLU A 30 7.57 -3.92 -21.03
N ARG A 31 6.84 -4.91 -21.58
CA ARG A 31 7.38 -6.17 -22.13
C ARG A 31 7.85 -7.21 -21.13
N GLU A 32 7.69 -6.99 -19.83
CA GLU A 32 7.90 -8.05 -18.84
C GLU A 32 6.56 -8.62 -18.37
N PRO A 33 6.29 -9.91 -18.59
CA PRO A 33 5.09 -10.53 -18.05
C PRO A 33 5.19 -10.63 -16.52
N THR A 34 4.23 -10.06 -15.82
CA THR A 34 4.12 -10.12 -14.36
C THR A 34 2.81 -10.81 -13.93
N PRO A 35 2.72 -12.16 -14.06
CA PRO A 35 1.49 -12.90 -13.76
C PRO A 35 0.95 -12.63 -12.35
N ARG A 36 1.86 -12.53 -11.37
CA ARG A 36 1.51 -12.25 -9.96
C ARG A 36 0.85 -10.89 -9.79
N LEU A 37 1.34 -9.87 -10.47
CA LEU A 37 0.77 -8.53 -10.44
C LEU A 37 -0.62 -8.51 -11.11
N PHE A 38 -0.77 -9.21 -12.22
CA PHE A 38 -2.04 -9.36 -12.91
C PHE A 38 -3.09 -10.07 -12.03
N ASP A 39 -2.73 -11.19 -11.41
CA ASP A 39 -3.63 -11.95 -10.53
C ASP A 39 -4.05 -11.11 -9.31
N MET A 40 -3.13 -10.35 -8.75
CA MET A 40 -3.41 -9.46 -7.63
C MET A 40 -4.38 -8.33 -8.05
N LEU A 41 -4.16 -7.72 -9.20
CA LEU A 41 -5.07 -6.70 -9.75
C LEU A 41 -6.46 -7.27 -9.97
N LEU A 42 -6.55 -8.42 -10.61
CA LEU A 42 -7.84 -9.08 -10.89
C LEU A 42 -8.58 -9.42 -9.60
N GLY A 43 -7.87 -9.88 -8.57
CA GLY A 43 -8.43 -10.11 -7.23
C GLY A 43 -8.95 -8.83 -6.58
N GLY A 44 -8.20 -7.74 -6.66
CA GLY A 44 -8.61 -6.42 -6.17
C GLY A 44 -9.86 -5.89 -6.86
N LEU A 45 -9.90 -5.97 -8.19
CA LEU A 45 -11.06 -5.54 -8.99
C LEU A 45 -12.33 -6.35 -8.66
N ARG A 46 -12.21 -7.65 -8.47
CA ARG A 46 -13.33 -8.51 -8.04
C ARG A 46 -13.81 -8.11 -6.63
N THR A 47 -12.90 -7.85 -5.72
CA THR A 47 -13.24 -7.42 -4.35
C THR A 47 -13.97 -6.07 -4.36
N VAL A 48 -13.56 -5.12 -5.20
CA VAL A 48 -14.29 -3.85 -5.38
C VAL A 48 -15.69 -4.11 -5.94
N GLU A 49 -15.83 -4.96 -6.96
CA GLU A 49 -17.13 -5.29 -7.55
C GLU A 49 -18.06 -5.94 -6.53
N ASP A 50 -17.57 -6.89 -5.75
CA ASP A 50 -18.40 -7.70 -4.86
C ASP A 50 -18.81 -6.97 -3.58
N SER A 51 -17.86 -6.36 -2.86
CA SER A 51 -18.07 -5.80 -1.52
C SER A 51 -17.59 -4.37 -1.33
N ASN A 52 -16.68 -3.87 -2.19
CA ASN A 52 -16.12 -2.52 -2.13
C ASN A 52 -15.64 -2.09 -0.72
N PRO A 53 -14.79 -2.86 -0.05
CA PRO A 53 -14.39 -2.55 1.31
C PRO A 53 -13.59 -1.23 1.39
N ALA A 54 -13.74 -0.51 2.51
CA ALA A 54 -13.08 0.78 2.73
C ALA A 54 -11.55 0.68 2.61
N MET A 55 -10.97 -0.43 3.09
CA MET A 55 -9.52 -0.64 3.14
C MET A 55 -8.92 -1.24 1.87
N ILE A 56 -9.68 -1.42 0.78
CA ILE A 56 -9.17 -2.12 -0.40
C ILE A 56 -7.96 -1.43 -1.05
N SER A 57 -7.99 -0.11 -1.20
CA SER A 57 -6.88 0.64 -1.81
C SER A 57 -5.62 0.59 -0.95
N ALA A 58 -5.75 0.84 0.37
CA ALA A 58 -4.61 0.78 1.29
C ALA A 58 -3.99 -0.62 1.36
N ALA A 59 -4.82 -1.65 1.48
CA ALA A 59 -4.36 -3.04 1.50
C ALA A 59 -3.69 -3.42 0.17
N PHE A 60 -4.25 -3.00 -0.95
CA PHE A 60 -3.68 -3.23 -2.26
C PHE A 60 -2.30 -2.58 -2.41
N TYR A 61 -2.13 -1.33 -2.00
CA TYR A 61 -0.86 -0.61 -2.07
C TYR A 61 0.23 -1.26 -1.23
N LEU A 62 -0.07 -1.64 0.00
CA LEU A 62 0.89 -2.34 0.87
C LEU A 62 1.28 -3.70 0.28
N LYS A 63 0.31 -4.47 -0.24
CA LYS A 63 0.59 -5.75 -0.92
C LYS A 63 1.40 -5.55 -2.19
N LEU A 64 1.13 -4.50 -2.94
CA LEU A 64 1.87 -4.16 -4.16
C LEU A 64 3.35 -3.88 -3.84
N LEU A 65 3.61 -3.08 -2.80
CA LEU A 65 4.97 -2.82 -2.31
C LEU A 65 5.67 -4.11 -1.84
N ALA A 66 4.93 -5.02 -1.22
CA ALA A 66 5.47 -6.32 -0.81
C ALA A 66 5.82 -7.21 -2.03
N VAL A 67 5.01 -7.21 -3.08
CA VAL A 67 5.31 -7.91 -4.34
C VAL A 67 6.55 -7.34 -5.03
N GLU A 68 6.74 -6.02 -4.97
CA GLU A 68 7.93 -5.35 -5.48
C GLU A 68 9.18 -5.53 -4.58
N GLY A 69 9.02 -6.14 -3.41
CA GLY A 69 10.12 -6.33 -2.45
C GLY A 69 10.54 -5.06 -1.70
N VAL A 70 9.68 -4.06 -1.64
CA VAL A 70 9.95 -2.74 -1.05
C VAL A 70 8.92 -2.32 -0.01
N ALA A 71 8.18 -3.27 0.56
CA ALA A 71 7.28 -2.97 1.68
C ALA A 71 8.07 -2.34 2.83
N PRO A 72 7.53 -1.31 3.48
CA PRO A 72 8.19 -0.70 4.62
C PRO A 72 8.32 -1.71 5.79
N GLU A 73 9.47 -1.68 6.48
CA GLU A 73 9.64 -2.40 7.73
C GLU A 73 8.81 -1.74 8.83
N LEU A 74 7.86 -2.46 9.39
CA LEU A 74 6.92 -1.93 10.38
C LEU A 74 7.04 -2.60 11.75
N ASP A 75 7.79 -3.69 11.88
CA ASP A 75 7.84 -4.48 13.11
C ASP A 75 8.86 -3.94 14.11
N ALA A 76 9.97 -3.40 13.62
CA ALA A 76 11.04 -2.88 14.43
C ALA A 76 11.65 -1.61 13.84
N CYS A 77 12.31 -0.81 14.68
CA CYS A 77 13.06 0.35 14.26
C CYS A 77 14.16 -0.05 13.25
N VAL A 78 14.15 0.55 12.06
CA VAL A 78 15.13 0.25 11.00
C VAL A 78 16.57 0.64 11.35
N GLU A 79 16.77 1.51 12.35
CA GLU A 79 18.10 1.97 12.77
C GLU A 79 18.68 1.12 13.91
N CYS A 80 17.92 0.80 14.95
CA CYS A 80 18.43 0.15 16.15
C CYS A 80 17.77 -1.19 16.49
N GLY A 81 16.70 -1.58 15.77
CA GLY A 81 15.99 -2.84 15.99
C GLY A 81 15.03 -2.82 17.18
N GLU A 82 14.75 -1.67 17.79
CA GLU A 82 13.75 -1.54 18.87
C GLU A 82 12.38 -1.99 18.37
N GLU A 83 11.76 -2.91 19.08
CA GLU A 83 10.45 -3.48 18.73
C GLU A 83 9.29 -2.77 19.47
N ASP A 84 9.60 -2.05 20.53
CA ASP A 84 8.62 -1.30 21.29
C ASP A 84 8.53 0.16 20.83
N GLY A 85 7.32 0.61 20.52
CA GLY A 85 7.06 1.99 20.13
C GLY A 85 7.22 3.02 21.26
N PRO A 86 6.92 4.28 21.02
CA PRO A 86 6.22 4.79 19.82
C PRO A 86 7.10 4.85 18.57
N PHE A 87 6.44 4.71 17.43
CA PHE A 87 7.11 4.72 16.12
C PHE A 87 6.69 5.91 15.26
N ALA A 88 7.60 6.31 14.37
CA ALA A 88 7.35 7.23 13.27
C ALA A 88 7.75 6.59 11.94
N LEU A 89 6.96 6.81 10.89
CA LEU A 89 7.25 6.35 9.54
C LEU A 89 8.35 7.19 8.92
N ALA A 90 9.45 6.56 8.55
CA ALA A 90 10.63 7.14 7.92
C ALA A 90 10.90 6.40 6.59
N LEU A 91 10.19 6.78 5.54
CA LEU A 91 10.21 6.09 4.25
C LEU A 91 11.58 6.15 3.56
N GLU A 92 12.34 7.21 3.79
CA GLU A 92 13.72 7.34 3.32
C GLU A 92 14.66 6.32 3.95
N ALA A 93 14.32 5.83 5.16
CA ALA A 93 15.03 4.77 5.86
C ALA A 93 14.46 3.37 5.59
N GLY A 94 13.32 3.28 4.91
CA GLY A 94 12.69 2.03 4.51
C GLY A 94 11.68 1.46 5.52
N GLY A 95 11.27 2.21 6.53
CA GLY A 95 10.29 1.72 7.51
C GLY A 95 10.06 2.66 8.68
N VAL A 96 9.89 2.10 9.88
CA VAL A 96 9.64 2.89 11.10
C VAL A 96 10.92 3.13 11.89
N ARG A 97 10.96 4.25 12.61
CA ARG A 97 11.98 4.59 13.62
C ARG A 97 11.33 4.76 14.99
N CYS A 98 12.03 4.34 16.03
CA CYS A 98 11.63 4.59 17.41
C CYS A 98 11.91 6.04 17.83
N ALA A 99 11.37 6.46 18.96
CA ALA A 99 11.55 7.83 19.49
C ALA A 99 13.03 8.18 19.71
N ASN A 100 13.87 7.23 20.09
CA ASN A 100 15.31 7.47 20.36
C ASN A 100 16.10 7.75 19.08
N CYS A 101 15.78 7.06 17.98
CA CYS A 101 16.42 7.30 16.69
C CYS A 101 15.85 8.54 15.98
N GLY A 102 14.61 8.89 16.28
CA GLY A 102 13.95 10.10 15.81
C GLY A 102 13.71 10.19 14.32
N GLY A 103 13.05 11.25 13.91
CA GLY A 103 12.68 11.51 12.51
C GLY A 103 11.42 10.76 12.07
N GLY A 104 10.89 11.17 10.92
CA GLY A 104 9.69 10.57 10.35
C GLY A 104 8.37 11.19 10.85
N ARG A 105 7.27 10.66 10.32
CA ARG A 105 5.91 11.04 10.69
C ARG A 105 5.37 10.08 11.75
N PRO A 106 4.90 10.57 12.91
CA PRO A 106 4.32 9.71 13.93
C PRO A 106 3.19 8.83 13.36
N VAL A 107 3.15 7.57 13.79
CA VAL A 107 2.13 6.59 13.42
C VAL A 107 1.52 5.99 14.67
N SER A 108 0.17 5.92 14.72
CA SER A 108 -0.51 5.33 15.86
C SER A 108 -0.23 3.81 15.96
N PRO A 109 -0.18 3.24 17.18
CA PRO A 109 -0.05 1.80 17.35
C PRO A 109 -1.14 1.01 16.63
N GLU A 110 -2.35 1.54 16.58
CA GLU A 110 -3.49 0.93 15.91
C GLU A 110 -3.29 0.88 14.39
N ALA A 111 -2.85 1.97 13.77
CA ALA A 111 -2.55 2.00 12.33
C ALA A 111 -1.39 1.08 11.97
N LEU A 112 -0.36 1.00 12.80
CA LEU A 112 0.71 0.02 12.63
C LEU A 112 0.21 -1.41 12.72
N SER A 113 -0.64 -1.71 13.70
CA SER A 113 -1.22 -3.05 13.86
C SER A 113 -2.03 -3.47 12.62
N VAL A 114 -2.86 -2.58 12.08
CA VAL A 114 -3.62 -2.84 10.84
C VAL A 114 -2.69 -3.02 9.64
N SER A 115 -1.68 -2.18 9.48
CA SER A 115 -0.71 -2.28 8.38
C SER A 115 0.10 -3.58 8.44
N ARG A 116 0.53 -4.00 9.62
CA ARG A 116 1.19 -5.28 9.88
C ARG A 116 0.28 -6.46 9.52
N ALA A 117 -1.00 -6.38 9.88
CA ALA A 117 -1.97 -7.42 9.54
C ALA A 117 -2.16 -7.57 8.02
N VAL A 118 -2.14 -6.48 7.26
CA VAL A 118 -2.16 -6.54 5.78
C VAL A 118 -0.96 -7.31 5.26
N LEU A 119 0.23 -7.02 5.74
CA LEU A 119 1.47 -7.65 5.27
C LEU A 119 1.64 -9.08 5.80
N GLY A 120 1.18 -9.35 7.02
CA GLY A 120 1.34 -10.62 7.72
C GLY A 120 0.23 -11.65 7.51
N GLY A 121 -0.74 -11.42 6.62
CA GLY A 121 -1.79 -12.41 6.28
C GLY A 121 -3.15 -12.18 6.92
N GLY A 122 -3.36 -11.09 7.68
CA GLY A 122 -4.65 -10.69 8.27
C GLY A 122 -5.58 -9.91 7.33
N LEU A 123 -5.43 -10.08 6.01
CA LEU A 123 -6.12 -9.28 5.00
C LEU A 123 -7.64 -9.31 5.13
N ASN A 124 -8.25 -10.48 5.36
CA ASN A 124 -9.71 -10.60 5.46
C ASN A 124 -10.28 -9.80 6.63
N ALA A 125 -9.59 -9.80 7.77
CA ALA A 125 -9.99 -9.01 8.93
C ALA A 125 -9.88 -7.51 8.64
N VAL A 126 -8.81 -7.09 7.98
CA VAL A 126 -8.58 -5.69 7.58
C VAL A 126 -9.65 -5.22 6.59
N LEU A 127 -10.00 -6.01 5.59
CA LEU A 127 -11.04 -5.67 4.61
C LEU A 127 -12.44 -5.56 5.24
N SER A 128 -12.65 -6.14 6.42
CA SER A 128 -13.92 -6.04 7.16
C SER A 128 -14.01 -4.78 8.05
N LEU A 129 -12.93 -3.99 8.16
CA LEU A 129 -12.92 -2.79 8.99
C LEU A 129 -13.79 -1.68 8.40
N PRO A 130 -14.64 -1.02 9.20
CA PRO A 130 -15.37 0.16 8.78
C PRO A 130 -14.43 1.36 8.67
N GLU A 131 -14.86 2.39 7.97
CA GLU A 131 -14.17 3.68 7.94
C GLU A 131 -14.03 4.27 9.35
N SER A 132 -12.84 4.73 9.67
CA SER A 132 -12.47 5.27 10.98
C SER A 132 -11.22 6.15 10.86
N PRO A 133 -10.86 6.94 11.90
CA PRO A 133 -9.59 7.66 11.90
C PRO A 133 -8.37 6.75 11.68
N VAL A 134 -8.41 5.52 12.22
CA VAL A 134 -7.34 4.54 12.03
C VAL A 134 -7.24 4.08 10.57
N THR A 135 -8.35 3.76 9.93
CA THR A 135 -8.33 3.33 8.52
C THR A 135 -7.87 4.45 7.58
N TYR A 136 -8.22 5.70 7.86
CA TYR A 136 -7.70 6.86 7.12
C TYR A 136 -6.20 7.06 7.33
N GLU A 137 -5.70 6.82 8.53
CA GLU A 137 -4.26 6.88 8.80
C GLU A 137 -3.49 5.79 8.04
N VAL A 138 -4.00 4.57 8.00
CA VAL A 138 -3.43 3.47 7.21
C VAL A 138 -3.46 3.77 5.71
N GLU A 139 -4.55 4.33 5.22
CA GLU A 139 -4.65 4.76 3.81
C GLU A 139 -3.61 5.82 3.48
N SER A 140 -3.44 6.82 4.33
CA SER A 140 -2.41 7.84 4.17
C SER A 140 -0.99 7.25 4.20
N LEU A 141 -0.73 6.31 5.11
CA LEU A 141 0.56 5.60 5.19
C LEU A 141 0.84 4.81 3.91
N ALA A 142 -0.10 4.00 3.46
CA ALA A 142 0.03 3.17 2.28
C ALA A 142 0.22 4.00 1.00
N THR A 143 -0.56 5.07 0.85
CA THR A 143 -0.46 6.00 -0.29
C THR A 143 0.91 6.68 -0.32
N THR A 144 1.34 7.24 0.81
CA THR A 144 2.64 7.91 0.91
C THR A 144 3.80 6.96 0.62
N ALA A 145 3.71 5.71 1.09
CA ALA A 145 4.73 4.69 0.84
C ALA A 145 4.80 4.32 -0.66
N LEU A 146 3.64 4.16 -1.31
CA LEU A 146 3.59 3.86 -2.74
C LEU A 146 4.13 5.02 -3.58
N GLU A 147 3.71 6.25 -3.31
CA GLU A 147 4.19 7.45 -4.00
C GLU A 147 5.70 7.63 -3.87
N ALA A 148 6.25 7.43 -2.67
CA ALA A 148 7.69 7.50 -2.44
C ALA A 148 8.46 6.44 -3.24
N HIS A 149 7.92 5.24 -3.41
CA HIS A 149 8.51 4.20 -4.24
C HIS A 149 8.47 4.55 -5.72
N ILE A 150 7.32 5.00 -6.22
CA ILE A 150 7.16 5.43 -7.62
C ILE A 150 8.13 6.56 -7.95
N GLU A 151 8.24 7.55 -7.08
CA GLU A 151 9.16 8.67 -7.28
C GLU A 151 10.63 8.23 -7.35
N ARG A 152 11.07 7.30 -6.48
CA ARG A 152 12.42 6.72 -6.54
C ARG A 152 12.69 6.01 -7.86
N ARG A 153 11.73 5.23 -8.37
CA ARG A 153 11.86 4.57 -9.69
C ARG A 153 12.01 5.57 -10.82
N LEU A 154 11.20 6.61 -10.85
CA LEU A 154 11.27 7.65 -11.88
C LEU A 154 12.61 8.40 -11.87
N ARG A 155 13.17 8.69 -10.69
CA ARG A 155 14.51 9.28 -10.57
C ARG A 155 15.59 8.35 -11.10
N ALA A 156 15.56 7.07 -10.75
CA ALA A 156 16.54 6.10 -11.24
C ALA A 156 16.50 5.96 -12.76
N LEU A 157 15.31 5.94 -13.38
CA LEU A 157 15.16 5.88 -14.83
C LEU A 157 15.72 7.13 -15.53
N ARG A 158 15.53 8.33 -14.97
CA ARG A 158 16.11 9.56 -15.52
C ARG A 158 17.63 9.51 -15.53
N LEU A 159 18.26 9.07 -14.44
CA LEU A 159 19.72 8.95 -14.37
C LEU A 159 20.28 7.96 -15.39
N LEU A 160 19.55 6.88 -15.70
CA LEU A 160 19.95 5.92 -16.74
C LEU A 160 19.85 6.49 -18.16
N HIS A 161 18.93 7.42 -18.40
CA HIS A 161 18.78 8.08 -19.71
C HIS A 161 19.74 9.24 -19.92
N GLU A 162 20.33 9.79 -18.87
CA GLU A 162 21.32 10.88 -18.92
C GLU A 162 22.77 10.37 -18.96
N ALA A 163 22.98 9.07 -18.77
CA ALA A 163 24.28 8.41 -18.82
C ALA A 163 24.57 7.81 -20.19
#